data_a825aae00d8dc998f778e5d08ba33f0b
#
_entry.id   a825aae00d8dc998f778e5d08ba33f0b
#
_cell.length_a   1.000
_cell.length_b   1.000
_cell.length_c   1.000
_cell.angle_alpha   90.00
_cell.angle_beta   90.00
_cell.angle_gamma   90.00
#
_symmetry.space_group_name_H-M   'P 1'
#
loop_
_entity.id
_entity.type
_entity.pdbx_description
1 polymer ?
#
loop_
_entity_poly.entity_id
_entity_poly.type
_entity_poly.pdbx_seq_one_letter_code
_entity_poly.pdbx_strand_id
1 'polypeptide(L)'
;MRTSSRIRPGSVASWLRDRDPELAATRRAGRTALVMPALFALCSQVIGSPTMATFAAFGAFSMLLLVDFTGPMVQRLRAHLGLAVGWAVLICLGTLVADRTWLAVTAMVVIGFLVLFSGVVSSVLAGASTALLLAFILPVTSPVPFAELPARLAGAGLAAAAAMLAVTLLWPRPSEDPLSAPAARVCCAAAEQLRTDASLLAGGPSAPSTGQCRARADEAAAAAAELRAGFDATPYRPTGLSTSSRALVRLVDELTWLSSILADSAPPLDGRPACDIDARSVRRAAAAVLDEVAALLDAPRGSPDELHAASESLRKAMADMERNATTRLPVRGGGAGTPSQVHPVIGALDLSFRAQELGFATLQIADNVALAAAAERRSWFERLLGREPDAVTRPLAAARERAAAHLQPGSVWLHNSLRGALGLGIAVGLANVTSVQHSFWVLLGTLSVLRSNALNTGQNAVRALGGTLAGSIIGTGLLQLIGHHGTALWFLLPLAVLLAGIAPAAISFAAGQASFTITLVILFNIGQDPDWHIVLLRIQDIAIGCAVSVLVKLD
;
A
#
# COMPACT_ATOMS: atom_id res chain seq x y z
N MET A 1 -0.26 -7.04 -37.74
CA MET A 1 -1.72 -6.85 -37.88
C MET A 1 -2.33 -6.95 -36.48
N ARG A 2 -2.64 -5.80 -35.85
CA ARG A 2 -3.33 -5.77 -34.54
C ARG A 2 -4.83 -5.66 -34.83
N THR A 3 -5.57 -6.72 -34.52
CA THR A 3 -7.02 -6.78 -34.64
C THR A 3 -7.65 -5.82 -33.64
N SER A 4 -8.38 -4.83 -34.15
CA SER A 4 -9.23 -3.95 -33.36
C SER A 4 -10.38 -4.76 -32.77
N SER A 5 -10.29 -5.13 -31.48
CA SER A 5 -11.40 -5.75 -30.75
C SER A 5 -12.50 -4.70 -30.51
N ARG A 6 -13.66 -4.95 -31.07
CA ARG A 6 -14.89 -4.16 -30.81
C ARG A 6 -15.25 -4.24 -29.33
N ILE A 7 -15.31 -3.10 -28.68
CA ILE A 7 -15.64 -2.93 -27.26
C ILE A 7 -17.11 -3.34 -27.06
N ARG A 8 -17.36 -4.47 -26.40
CA ARG A 8 -18.71 -4.87 -25.94
C ARG A 8 -19.04 -4.13 -24.62
N PRO A 9 -20.32 -3.81 -24.30
CA PRO A 9 -20.67 -3.06 -23.08
C PRO A 9 -20.26 -3.73 -21.74
N GLY A 10 -19.94 -5.00 -21.75
CA GLY A 10 -19.32 -5.70 -20.62
C GLY A 10 -17.81 -5.44 -20.45
N SER A 11 -17.18 -4.73 -21.42
CA SER A 11 -15.72 -4.59 -21.48
C SER A 11 -15.14 -3.44 -20.62
N VAL A 12 -15.93 -2.42 -20.24
CA VAL A 12 -15.44 -1.33 -19.37
C VAL A 12 -15.24 -1.81 -17.93
N ALA A 13 -16.16 -2.61 -17.44
CA ALA A 13 -16.05 -3.18 -16.10
C ALA A 13 -14.92 -4.22 -16.00
N SER A 14 -14.71 -5.05 -17.03
CA SER A 14 -13.58 -5.97 -17.09
C SER A 14 -12.25 -5.21 -17.24
N TRP A 15 -12.20 -4.22 -18.11
CA TRP A 15 -11.02 -3.37 -18.31
C TRP A 15 -10.62 -2.60 -17.04
N LEU A 16 -11.60 -2.12 -16.25
CA LEU A 16 -11.36 -1.51 -14.94
C LEU A 16 -10.83 -2.53 -13.93
N ARG A 17 -11.41 -3.74 -13.86
CA ARG A 17 -10.97 -4.80 -12.96
C ARG A 17 -9.57 -5.28 -13.26
N ASP A 18 -9.17 -5.32 -14.53
CA ASP A 18 -7.82 -5.70 -14.94
C ASP A 18 -6.75 -4.68 -14.48
N ARG A 19 -7.14 -3.40 -14.30
CA ARG A 19 -6.24 -2.30 -13.92
C ARG A 19 -6.39 -1.81 -12.48
N ASP A 20 -7.54 -2.01 -11.88
CA ASP A 20 -7.89 -1.74 -10.48
C ASP A 20 -8.62 -2.98 -9.91
N PRO A 21 -7.90 -4.11 -9.68
CA PRO A 21 -8.49 -5.41 -9.37
C PRO A 21 -9.45 -5.39 -8.19
N GLU A 22 -9.13 -4.60 -7.15
CA GLU A 22 -9.98 -4.41 -5.97
C GLU A 22 -10.95 -3.23 -6.13
N LEU A 23 -10.96 -2.53 -7.26
CA LEU A 23 -11.68 -1.27 -7.44
C LEU A 23 -11.37 -0.23 -6.35
N ALA A 24 -10.14 -0.27 -5.80
CA ALA A 24 -9.73 0.58 -4.69
C ALA A 24 -9.68 2.05 -5.09
N ALA A 25 -9.07 2.37 -6.26
CA ALA A 25 -9.05 3.70 -6.83
C ALA A 25 -10.46 4.14 -7.21
N THR A 26 -11.24 3.26 -7.82
CA THR A 26 -12.63 3.52 -8.23
C THR A 26 -13.52 3.86 -7.03
N ARG A 27 -13.42 3.10 -5.93
CA ARG A 27 -14.19 3.39 -4.69
C ARG A 27 -13.80 4.73 -4.06
N ARG A 28 -12.50 5.05 -3.99
CA ARG A 28 -12.02 6.35 -3.48
C ARG A 28 -12.52 7.49 -4.36
N ALA A 29 -12.36 7.36 -5.67
CA ALA A 29 -12.83 8.33 -6.63
C ALA A 29 -14.35 8.54 -6.56
N GLY A 30 -15.14 7.47 -6.47
CA GLY A 30 -16.59 7.54 -6.34
C GLY A 30 -17.05 8.26 -5.07
N ARG A 31 -16.44 7.94 -3.90
CA ARG A 31 -16.71 8.65 -2.65
C ARG A 31 -16.42 10.14 -2.78
N THR A 32 -15.26 10.48 -3.34
CA THR A 32 -14.83 11.86 -3.50
C THR A 32 -15.72 12.61 -4.47
N ALA A 33 -16.12 11.97 -5.58
CA ALA A 33 -17.00 12.53 -6.61
C ALA A 33 -18.41 12.85 -6.09
N LEU A 34 -18.86 12.15 -5.05
CA LEU A 34 -20.14 12.44 -4.38
C LEU A 34 -19.98 13.50 -3.29
N VAL A 35 -18.99 13.32 -2.43
CA VAL A 35 -18.87 14.14 -1.19
C VAL A 35 -18.31 15.52 -1.47
N MET A 36 -17.25 15.64 -2.27
CA MET A 36 -16.59 16.93 -2.52
C MET A 36 -17.52 17.96 -3.18
N PRO A 37 -18.21 17.64 -4.31
CA PRO A 37 -19.15 18.59 -4.92
C PRO A 37 -20.35 18.93 -4.02
N ALA A 38 -20.87 17.94 -3.28
CA ALA A 38 -21.98 18.17 -2.36
C ALA A 38 -21.60 19.15 -1.23
N LEU A 39 -20.42 18.98 -0.62
CA LEU A 39 -19.92 19.89 0.41
C LEU A 39 -19.60 21.26 -0.16
N PHE A 40 -19.02 21.33 -1.36
CA PHE A 40 -18.76 22.59 -2.03
C PHE A 40 -20.08 23.35 -2.31
N ALA A 41 -21.11 22.66 -2.82
CA ALA A 41 -22.43 23.24 -3.04
C ALA A 41 -23.08 23.73 -1.73
N LEU A 42 -23.04 22.91 -0.68
CA LEU A 42 -23.58 23.24 0.63
C LEU A 42 -22.92 24.52 1.18
N CYS A 43 -21.61 24.60 1.17
CA CYS A 43 -20.88 25.72 1.75
C CYS A 43 -20.96 26.99 0.88
N SER A 44 -20.99 26.87 -0.45
CA SER A 44 -21.03 28.01 -1.37
C SER A 44 -22.44 28.55 -1.61
N GLN A 45 -23.44 27.67 -1.79
CA GLN A 45 -24.80 28.06 -2.20
C GLN A 45 -25.76 28.20 -1.01
N VAL A 46 -25.60 27.37 0.04
CA VAL A 46 -26.53 27.40 1.20
C VAL A 46 -25.98 28.25 2.33
N ILE A 47 -24.69 28.05 2.69
CA ILE A 47 -24.04 28.79 3.79
C ILE A 47 -23.52 30.15 3.29
N GLY A 48 -23.15 30.25 2.02
CA GLY A 48 -22.66 31.49 1.40
C GLY A 48 -21.24 31.88 1.82
N SER A 49 -20.40 30.93 2.28
CA SER A 49 -19.01 31.17 2.68
C SER A 49 -18.01 30.57 1.69
N PRO A 50 -17.34 31.36 0.83
CA PRO A 50 -16.34 30.88 -0.10
C PRO A 50 -15.13 30.23 0.59
N THR A 51 -14.70 30.81 1.72
CA THR A 51 -13.61 30.26 2.53
C THR A 51 -13.96 28.87 3.05
N MET A 52 -15.14 28.70 3.64
CA MET A 52 -15.61 27.40 4.12
C MET A 52 -15.75 26.40 2.98
N ALA A 53 -16.27 26.81 1.82
CA ALA A 53 -16.44 25.98 0.64
C ALA A 53 -15.09 25.43 0.13
N THR A 54 -14.06 26.29 0.05
CA THR A 54 -12.71 25.90 -0.37
C THR A 54 -12.13 24.85 0.58
N PHE A 55 -12.16 25.09 1.89
CA PHE A 55 -11.59 24.14 2.86
C PHE A 55 -12.41 22.85 2.97
N ALA A 56 -13.73 22.89 2.77
CA ALA A 56 -14.56 21.70 2.69
C ALA A 56 -14.26 20.86 1.44
N ALA A 57 -14.12 21.49 0.27
CA ALA A 57 -13.82 20.79 -0.97
C ALA A 57 -12.43 20.13 -0.95
N PHE A 58 -11.37 20.92 -0.63
CA PHE A 58 -10.01 20.39 -0.57
C PHE A 58 -9.81 19.42 0.60
N GLY A 59 -10.50 19.62 1.72
CA GLY A 59 -10.53 18.68 2.84
C GLY A 59 -11.12 17.32 2.43
N ALA A 60 -12.29 17.33 1.80
CA ALA A 60 -12.92 16.10 1.29
C ALA A 60 -12.05 15.41 0.22
N PHE A 61 -11.50 16.17 -0.72
CA PHE A 61 -10.59 15.68 -1.74
C PHE A 61 -9.37 15.00 -1.10
N SER A 62 -8.74 15.64 -0.14
CA SER A 62 -7.53 15.12 0.48
C SER A 62 -7.80 13.89 1.35
N MET A 63 -8.87 13.91 2.15
CA MET A 63 -9.20 12.83 3.08
C MET A 63 -9.79 11.59 2.41
N LEU A 64 -10.43 11.73 1.24
CA LEU A 64 -11.07 10.63 0.51
C LEU A 64 -10.26 10.11 -0.68
N LEU A 65 -9.52 10.99 -1.38
CA LEU A 65 -8.79 10.59 -2.58
C LEU A 65 -7.30 10.36 -2.33
N LEU A 66 -6.64 11.26 -1.58
CA LEU A 66 -5.18 11.19 -1.39
C LEU A 66 -4.76 10.19 -0.31
N VAL A 67 -5.69 9.78 0.56
CA VAL A 67 -5.40 8.87 1.68
C VAL A 67 -6.18 7.57 1.51
N ASP A 68 -5.49 6.46 1.78
CA ASP A 68 -6.08 5.12 1.84
C ASP A 68 -5.54 4.38 3.07
N PHE A 69 -6.24 4.50 4.19
CA PHE A 69 -5.86 3.77 5.39
C PHE A 69 -6.33 2.33 5.32
N THR A 70 -5.41 1.40 5.50
CA THR A 70 -5.65 -0.03 5.55
C THR A 70 -6.02 -0.50 6.96
N GLY A 71 -6.60 -1.69 7.07
CA GLY A 71 -6.96 -2.31 8.35
C GLY A 71 -8.46 -2.24 8.67
N PRO A 72 -8.87 -2.70 9.87
CA PRO A 72 -10.25 -2.74 10.33
C PRO A 72 -10.90 -1.37 10.37
N MET A 73 -12.22 -1.30 10.22
CA MET A 73 -12.98 -0.04 10.15
C MET A 73 -12.69 0.90 11.32
N VAL A 74 -12.65 0.38 12.55
CA VAL A 74 -12.34 1.20 13.74
C VAL A 74 -10.97 1.87 13.65
N GLN A 75 -9.97 1.18 13.11
CA GLN A 75 -8.61 1.73 12.95
C GLN A 75 -8.58 2.78 11.83
N ARG A 76 -9.31 2.54 10.73
CA ARG A 76 -9.46 3.53 9.66
C ARG A 76 -10.10 4.82 10.17
N LEU A 77 -11.17 4.70 10.97
CA LEU A 77 -11.84 5.87 11.56
C LEU A 77 -10.91 6.62 12.52
N ARG A 78 -10.16 5.92 13.37
CA ARG A 78 -9.16 6.55 14.25
C ARG A 78 -8.07 7.26 13.45
N ALA A 79 -7.61 6.68 12.34
CA ALA A 79 -6.63 7.30 11.46
C ALA A 79 -7.20 8.56 10.76
N HIS A 80 -8.45 8.53 10.30
CA HIS A 80 -9.13 9.71 9.76
C HIS A 80 -9.35 10.80 10.82
N LEU A 81 -9.69 10.42 12.05
CA LEU A 81 -9.81 11.37 13.16
C LEU A 81 -8.45 12.02 13.49
N GLY A 82 -7.38 11.23 13.56
CA GLY A 82 -6.01 11.74 13.72
C GLY A 82 -5.60 12.67 12.59
N LEU A 83 -5.96 12.33 11.34
CA LEU A 83 -5.74 13.20 10.18
C LEU A 83 -6.52 14.50 10.29
N ALA A 84 -7.80 14.46 10.74
CA ALA A 84 -8.64 15.64 10.93
C ALA A 84 -8.05 16.59 11.99
N VAL A 85 -7.56 16.03 13.11
CA VAL A 85 -6.86 16.83 14.15
C VAL A 85 -5.58 17.44 13.58
N GLY A 86 -4.77 16.65 12.84
CA GLY A 86 -3.58 17.16 12.16
C GLY A 86 -3.90 18.29 11.16
N TRP A 87 -5.00 18.16 10.41
CA TRP A 87 -5.52 19.21 9.52
C TRP A 87 -5.84 20.48 10.27
N ALA A 88 -6.60 20.40 11.37
CA ALA A 88 -6.97 21.55 12.18
C ALA A 88 -5.73 22.28 12.72
N VAL A 89 -4.76 21.55 13.27
CA VAL A 89 -3.50 22.12 13.77
C VAL A 89 -2.73 22.81 12.64
N LEU A 90 -2.58 22.17 11.49
CA LEU A 90 -1.82 22.71 10.35
C LEU A 90 -2.52 23.91 9.70
N ILE A 91 -3.86 23.96 9.67
CA ILE A 91 -4.61 25.13 9.24
C ILE A 91 -4.38 26.30 10.20
N CYS A 92 -4.41 26.08 11.52
CA CYS A 92 -4.11 27.13 12.50
C CYS A 92 -2.68 27.65 12.30
N LEU A 93 -1.69 26.77 12.23
CA LEU A 93 -0.29 27.16 12.03
C LEU A 93 -0.09 27.89 10.70
N GLY A 94 -0.65 27.39 9.61
CA GLY A 94 -0.54 28.01 8.28
C GLY A 94 -1.20 29.40 8.25
N THR A 95 -2.35 29.58 8.92
CA THR A 95 -3.01 30.88 9.00
C THR A 95 -2.20 31.89 9.80
N LEU A 96 -1.53 31.47 10.89
CA LEU A 96 -0.69 32.35 11.71
C LEU A 96 0.55 32.86 10.99
N VAL A 97 1.11 32.08 10.06
CA VAL A 97 2.36 32.43 9.37
C VAL A 97 2.13 33.06 7.99
N ALA A 98 0.90 33.03 7.48
CA ALA A 98 0.57 33.45 6.09
C ALA A 98 0.89 34.92 5.80
N ASP A 99 0.73 35.82 6.78
CA ASP A 99 0.89 37.26 6.60
C ASP A 99 2.35 37.71 6.36
N ARG A 100 3.34 36.87 6.72
CA ARG A 100 4.76 37.20 6.61
C ARG A 100 5.50 36.17 5.76
N THR A 101 5.94 36.57 4.57
CA THR A 101 6.60 35.67 3.60
C THR A 101 7.75 34.88 4.20
N TRP A 102 8.66 35.51 4.97
CA TRP A 102 9.80 34.81 5.57
C TRP A 102 9.37 33.76 6.60
N LEU A 103 8.30 34.04 7.40
CA LEU A 103 7.72 33.06 8.32
C LEU A 103 7.05 31.91 7.56
N ALA A 104 6.31 32.22 6.50
CA ALA A 104 5.65 31.23 5.66
C ALA A 104 6.66 30.27 5.02
N VAL A 105 7.76 30.79 4.47
CA VAL A 105 8.86 30.00 3.89
C VAL A 105 9.53 29.13 4.94
N THR A 106 9.95 29.71 6.07
CA THR A 106 10.62 28.96 7.14
C THR A 106 9.70 27.89 7.73
N ALA A 107 8.45 28.22 8.02
CA ALA A 107 7.46 27.27 8.53
C ALA A 107 7.18 26.16 7.49
N MET A 108 7.13 26.48 6.18
CA MET A 108 6.95 25.48 5.14
C MET A 108 8.12 24.48 5.09
N VAL A 109 9.36 24.96 5.23
CA VAL A 109 10.53 24.07 5.29
C VAL A 109 10.47 23.18 6.53
N VAL A 110 10.22 23.74 7.71
CA VAL A 110 10.20 22.99 8.97
C VAL A 110 9.06 21.98 8.98
N ILE A 111 7.83 22.43 8.71
CA ILE A 111 6.64 21.55 8.73
C ILE A 111 6.70 20.55 7.58
N GLY A 112 7.14 20.98 6.39
CA GLY A 112 7.35 20.08 5.26
C GLY A 112 8.34 18.97 5.58
N PHE A 113 9.47 19.32 6.23
CA PHE A 113 10.43 18.31 6.68
C PHE A 113 9.82 17.37 7.72
N LEU A 114 9.19 17.90 8.76
CA LEU A 114 8.58 17.07 9.82
C LEU A 114 7.51 16.12 9.28
N VAL A 115 6.64 16.60 8.39
CA VAL A 115 5.58 15.78 7.78
C VAL A 115 6.16 14.71 6.87
N LEU A 116 7.12 15.03 6.00
CA LEU A 116 7.74 14.05 5.09
C LEU A 116 8.59 13.04 5.85
N PHE A 117 9.37 13.50 6.83
CA PHE A 117 10.24 12.63 7.63
C PHE A 117 9.44 11.73 8.59
N SER A 118 8.26 12.17 9.06
CA SER A 118 7.38 11.34 9.90
C SER A 118 6.97 10.01 9.23
N GLY A 119 7.02 9.93 7.91
CA GLY A 119 6.79 8.70 7.14
C GLY A 119 7.76 7.56 7.46
N VAL A 120 8.95 7.87 8.01
CA VAL A 120 9.90 6.87 8.54
C VAL A 120 9.32 6.12 9.74
N VAL A 121 8.55 6.82 10.56
CA VAL A 121 8.01 6.27 11.83
C VAL A 121 6.94 5.22 11.56
N SER A 122 5.99 5.51 10.66
CA SER A 122 4.93 4.56 10.34
C SER A 122 4.34 4.74 8.94
N SER A 123 3.79 3.65 8.41
CA SER A 123 3.06 3.65 7.12
C SER A 123 1.80 4.52 7.14
N VAL A 124 1.17 4.71 8.32
CA VAL A 124 0.01 5.59 8.50
C VAL A 124 0.41 7.04 8.26
N LEU A 125 1.52 7.49 8.85
CA LEU A 125 2.05 8.84 8.66
C LEU A 125 2.56 9.05 7.23
N ALA A 126 3.24 8.05 6.65
CA ALA A 126 3.65 8.08 5.25
C ALA A 126 2.45 8.25 4.30
N GLY A 127 1.36 7.50 4.53
CA GLY A 127 0.13 7.61 3.76
C GLY A 127 -0.63 8.92 3.95
N ALA A 128 -0.50 9.56 5.11
CA ALA A 128 -1.14 10.83 5.44
C ALA A 128 -0.35 12.07 4.97
N SER A 129 0.94 11.91 4.65
CA SER A 129 1.88 13.03 4.43
C SER A 129 1.39 14.05 3.40
N THR A 130 0.91 13.60 2.24
CA THR A 130 0.41 14.47 1.17
C THR A 130 -0.83 15.27 1.61
N ALA A 131 -1.74 14.62 2.34
CA ALA A 131 -2.93 15.27 2.86
C ALA A 131 -2.58 16.31 3.95
N LEU A 132 -1.63 16.00 4.82
CA LEU A 132 -1.14 16.93 5.85
C LEU A 132 -0.42 18.13 5.23
N LEU A 133 0.43 17.91 4.21
CA LEU A 133 1.07 19.03 3.49
C LEU A 133 0.03 19.95 2.86
N LEU A 134 -1.03 19.40 2.25
CA LEU A 134 -2.11 20.19 1.66
C LEU A 134 -2.84 21.04 2.72
N ALA A 135 -3.01 20.53 3.94
CA ALA A 135 -3.61 21.25 5.05
C ALA A 135 -2.82 22.50 5.45
N PHE A 136 -1.49 22.47 5.34
CA PHE A 136 -0.63 23.61 5.62
C PHE A 136 -0.47 24.53 4.41
N ILE A 137 -0.34 23.96 3.20
CA ILE A 137 -0.18 24.71 1.95
C ILE A 137 -1.39 25.64 1.71
N LEU A 138 -2.61 25.14 1.90
CA LEU A 138 -3.82 25.85 1.56
C LEU A 138 -3.96 27.20 2.29
N PRO A 139 -3.82 27.31 3.63
CA PRO A 139 -3.86 28.61 4.30
C PRO A 139 -2.67 29.52 4.00
N VAL A 140 -1.47 28.96 3.77
CA VAL A 140 -0.26 29.75 3.43
C VAL A 140 -0.38 30.41 2.07
N THR A 141 -1.04 29.76 1.11
CA THR A 141 -1.20 30.27 -0.26
C THR A 141 -2.46 31.10 -0.47
N SER A 142 -3.35 31.12 0.50
CA SER A 142 -4.59 31.92 0.47
C SER A 142 -4.65 32.78 1.75
N PRO A 143 -3.81 33.81 1.86
CA PRO A 143 -3.80 34.66 3.04
C PRO A 143 -5.14 35.39 3.14
N VAL A 144 -5.82 35.22 4.27
CA VAL A 144 -7.03 35.95 4.63
C VAL A 144 -6.95 36.34 6.12
N PRO A 145 -7.67 37.36 6.56
CA PRO A 145 -7.66 37.82 7.95
C PRO A 145 -7.86 36.66 8.94
N PHE A 146 -7.21 36.71 10.09
CA PHE A 146 -7.34 35.69 11.14
C PHE A 146 -8.81 35.48 11.59
N ALA A 147 -9.68 36.47 11.41
CA ALA A 147 -11.11 36.36 11.65
C ALA A 147 -11.81 35.27 10.82
N GLU A 148 -11.23 34.85 9.68
CA GLU A 148 -11.74 33.77 8.84
C GLU A 148 -11.29 32.35 9.29
N LEU A 149 -10.44 32.24 10.31
CA LEU A 149 -9.99 30.95 10.84
C LEU A 149 -11.14 30.02 11.24
N PRO A 150 -12.22 30.50 11.93
CA PRO A 150 -13.36 29.63 12.25
C PRO A 150 -14.03 29.05 11.00
N ALA A 151 -14.17 29.82 9.91
CA ALA A 151 -14.73 29.32 8.65
C ALA A 151 -13.85 28.24 8.00
N ARG A 152 -12.51 28.41 8.04
CA ARG A 152 -11.55 27.40 7.58
C ARG A 152 -11.69 26.10 8.37
N LEU A 153 -11.71 26.19 9.70
CA LEU A 153 -11.86 25.03 10.59
C LEU A 153 -13.22 24.36 10.45
N ALA A 154 -14.29 25.14 10.29
CA ALA A 154 -15.63 24.60 10.05
C ALA A 154 -15.70 23.82 8.73
N GLY A 155 -15.13 24.36 7.65
CA GLY A 155 -15.04 23.66 6.36
C GLY A 155 -14.25 22.35 6.45
N ALA A 156 -13.08 22.37 7.11
CA ALA A 156 -12.26 21.19 7.33
C ALA A 156 -12.96 20.15 8.24
N GLY A 157 -13.64 20.61 9.30
CA GLY A 157 -14.42 19.75 10.19
C GLY A 157 -15.59 19.07 9.48
N LEU A 158 -16.30 19.80 8.62
CA LEU A 158 -17.38 19.27 7.80
C LEU A 158 -16.85 18.23 6.81
N ALA A 159 -15.70 18.49 6.17
CA ALA A 159 -15.02 17.54 5.30
C ALA A 159 -14.62 16.25 6.06
N ALA A 160 -14.08 16.39 7.27
CA ALA A 160 -13.68 15.25 8.09
C ALA A 160 -14.90 14.41 8.51
N ALA A 161 -15.98 15.03 8.95
CA ALA A 161 -17.22 14.34 9.31
C ALA A 161 -17.81 13.59 8.10
N ALA A 162 -17.91 14.26 6.95
CA ALA A 162 -18.41 13.66 5.71
C ALA A 162 -17.49 12.55 5.20
N ALA A 163 -16.16 12.69 5.32
CA ALA A 163 -15.21 11.64 4.95
C ALA A 163 -15.36 10.39 5.82
N MET A 164 -15.51 10.55 7.13
CA MET A 164 -15.75 9.42 8.04
C MET A 164 -17.07 8.71 7.72
N LEU A 165 -18.15 9.45 7.46
CA LEU A 165 -19.43 8.88 7.02
C LEU A 165 -19.30 8.17 5.66
N ALA A 166 -18.62 8.78 4.70
CA ALA A 166 -18.43 8.19 3.39
C ALA A 166 -17.60 6.88 3.43
N VAL A 167 -16.56 6.83 4.25
CA VAL A 167 -15.72 5.63 4.41
C VAL A 167 -16.49 4.48 5.05
N THR A 168 -17.46 4.78 5.94
CA THR A 168 -18.27 3.75 6.61
C THR A 168 -19.46 3.28 5.77
N LEU A 169 -20.12 4.19 5.07
CA LEU A 169 -21.40 3.93 4.40
C LEU A 169 -21.26 3.64 2.90
N LEU A 170 -20.35 4.36 2.21
CA LEU A 170 -20.19 4.24 0.76
C LEU A 170 -19.13 3.20 0.43
N TRP A 171 -19.56 2.03 -0.05
CA TRP A 171 -18.68 0.94 -0.50
C TRP A 171 -17.53 0.63 0.48
N PRO A 172 -17.85 0.15 1.71
CA PRO A 172 -16.81 -0.21 2.67
C PRO A 172 -15.87 -1.26 2.09
N ARG A 173 -14.55 -1.05 2.27
CA ARG A 173 -13.55 -2.01 1.81
C ARG A 173 -13.68 -3.28 2.65
N PRO A 174 -13.62 -4.48 2.04
CA PRO A 174 -13.47 -5.72 2.79
C PRO A 174 -12.32 -5.61 3.79
N SER A 175 -12.46 -6.23 4.94
CA SER A 175 -11.45 -6.20 6.00
C SER A 175 -10.26 -7.13 5.73
N GLU A 176 -10.40 -8.03 4.77
CA GLU A 176 -9.46 -9.08 4.45
C GLU A 176 -8.47 -8.61 3.37
N ASP A 177 -7.20 -9.02 3.54
CA ASP A 177 -6.18 -8.84 2.52
C ASP A 177 -6.45 -9.84 1.38
N PRO A 178 -6.45 -9.41 0.10
CA PRO A 178 -6.77 -10.28 -1.03
C PRO A 178 -5.82 -11.46 -1.20
N LEU A 179 -4.63 -11.40 -0.60
CA LEU A 179 -3.63 -12.48 -0.67
C LEU A 179 -3.80 -13.51 0.47
N SER A 180 -4.52 -13.20 1.55
CA SER A 180 -4.67 -14.10 2.70
C SER A 180 -5.38 -15.41 2.31
N ALA A 181 -6.55 -15.32 1.67
CA ALA A 181 -7.31 -16.49 1.28
C ALA A 181 -6.59 -17.38 0.22
N PRO A 182 -5.96 -16.82 -0.86
CA PRO A 182 -5.11 -17.63 -1.73
C PRO A 182 -3.94 -18.28 -1.01
N ALA A 183 -3.26 -17.57 -0.10
CA ALA A 183 -2.14 -18.13 0.67
C ALA A 183 -2.60 -19.26 1.60
N ALA A 184 -3.74 -19.11 2.27
CA ALA A 184 -4.35 -20.18 3.09
C ALA A 184 -4.66 -21.43 2.25
N ARG A 185 -5.18 -21.26 1.02
CA ARG A 185 -5.42 -22.38 0.09
C ARG A 185 -4.14 -23.13 -0.26
N VAL A 186 -3.04 -22.42 -0.52
CA VAL A 186 -1.73 -23.04 -0.77
C VAL A 186 -1.29 -23.86 0.44
N CYS A 187 -1.40 -23.31 1.65
CA CYS A 187 -1.04 -24.01 2.88
C CYS A 187 -1.87 -25.28 3.08
N CYS A 188 -3.20 -25.20 2.89
CA CYS A 188 -4.08 -26.37 2.98
C CYS A 188 -3.72 -27.44 1.93
N ALA A 189 -3.51 -27.06 0.68
CA ALA A 189 -3.15 -28.02 -0.39
C ALA A 189 -1.79 -28.67 -0.14
N ALA A 190 -0.79 -27.89 0.32
CA ALA A 190 0.51 -28.40 0.70
C ALA A 190 0.43 -29.35 1.92
N ALA A 191 -0.38 -29.04 2.92
CA ALA A 191 -0.61 -29.92 4.07
C ALA A 191 -1.22 -31.26 3.66
N GLU A 192 -2.20 -31.26 2.75
CA GLU A 192 -2.81 -32.47 2.21
C GLU A 192 -1.82 -33.31 1.38
N GLN A 193 -0.98 -32.67 0.57
CA GLN A 193 0.11 -33.35 -0.15
C GLN A 193 1.06 -34.03 0.85
N LEU A 194 1.53 -33.31 1.88
CA LEU A 194 2.44 -33.85 2.89
C LEU A 194 1.87 -35.03 3.68
N ARG A 195 0.56 -34.99 3.99
CA ARG A 195 -0.13 -36.13 4.62
C ARG A 195 -0.21 -37.34 3.70
N THR A 196 -0.48 -37.10 2.43
CA THR A 196 -0.53 -38.16 1.41
C THR A 196 0.85 -38.78 1.25
N ASP A 197 1.92 -37.98 1.15
CA ASP A 197 3.31 -38.45 1.08
C ASP A 197 3.73 -39.20 2.34
N ALA A 198 3.37 -38.70 3.52
CA ALA A 198 3.62 -39.40 4.78
C ALA A 198 2.88 -40.74 4.90
N SER A 199 1.72 -40.85 4.28
CA SER A 199 0.92 -42.09 4.23
C SER A 199 1.50 -43.08 3.23
N LEU A 200 2.03 -42.60 2.09
CA LEU A 200 2.78 -43.43 1.13
C LEU A 200 4.04 -44.02 1.78
N LEU A 201 4.81 -43.21 2.51
CA LEU A 201 6.01 -43.63 3.24
C LEU A 201 5.70 -44.62 4.39
N ALA A 202 4.48 -44.62 4.91
CA ALA A 202 4.06 -45.60 5.92
C ALA A 202 3.89 -47.01 5.32
N GLY A 203 3.56 -47.11 4.04
CA GLY A 203 3.21 -48.37 3.40
C GLY A 203 1.93 -48.99 3.92
N GLY A 204 1.65 -50.21 3.49
CA GLY A 204 0.49 -50.98 3.97
C GLY A 204 -0.73 -50.91 3.04
N PRO A 205 -1.82 -51.64 3.39
CA PRO A 205 -2.97 -51.79 2.50
C PRO A 205 -3.77 -50.52 2.26
N SER A 206 -3.59 -49.50 3.12
CA SER A 206 -4.25 -48.20 3.01
C SER A 206 -3.33 -47.10 2.41
N ALA A 207 -2.19 -47.50 1.80
CA ALA A 207 -1.31 -46.53 1.16
C ALA A 207 -2.02 -45.89 -0.05
N PRO A 208 -1.84 -44.58 -0.26
CA PRO A 208 -2.42 -43.89 -1.40
C PRO A 208 -1.88 -44.40 -2.72
N SER A 209 -2.72 -44.38 -3.76
CA SER A 209 -2.29 -44.74 -5.11
C SER A 209 -1.40 -43.65 -5.70
N THR A 210 -0.55 -44.04 -6.68
CA THR A 210 0.28 -43.10 -7.45
C THR A 210 -0.54 -41.95 -8.07
N GLY A 211 -1.75 -42.26 -8.54
CA GLY A 211 -2.67 -41.27 -9.08
C GLY A 211 -3.14 -40.24 -8.03
N GLN A 212 -3.40 -40.69 -6.79
CA GLN A 212 -3.75 -39.80 -5.69
C GLN A 212 -2.60 -38.90 -5.28
N CYS A 213 -1.39 -39.42 -5.20
CA CYS A 213 -0.20 -38.61 -4.89
C CYS A 213 0.02 -37.51 -5.94
N ARG A 214 -0.07 -37.87 -7.23
CA ARG A 214 0.04 -36.88 -8.33
C ARG A 214 -1.07 -35.84 -8.27
N ALA A 215 -2.32 -36.25 -8.06
CA ALA A 215 -3.44 -35.30 -7.98
C ALA A 215 -3.25 -34.27 -6.86
N ARG A 216 -2.73 -34.68 -5.68
CA ARG A 216 -2.45 -33.76 -4.57
C ARG A 216 -1.28 -32.82 -4.87
N ALA A 217 -0.23 -33.32 -5.52
CA ALA A 217 0.89 -32.49 -5.95
C ALA A 217 0.46 -31.45 -7.00
N ASP A 218 -0.34 -31.86 -7.99
CA ASP A 218 -0.87 -30.96 -9.02
C ASP A 218 -1.80 -29.89 -8.39
N GLU A 219 -2.62 -30.26 -7.40
CA GLU A 219 -3.48 -29.32 -6.66
C GLU A 219 -2.67 -28.27 -5.89
N ALA A 220 -1.62 -28.69 -5.18
CA ALA A 220 -0.75 -27.77 -4.45
C ALA A 220 0.03 -26.84 -5.40
N ALA A 221 0.54 -27.38 -6.51
CA ALA A 221 1.23 -26.58 -7.52
C ALA A 221 0.29 -25.58 -8.21
N ALA A 222 -0.94 -25.97 -8.51
CA ALA A 222 -1.97 -25.07 -9.09
C ALA A 222 -2.34 -23.95 -8.13
N ALA A 223 -2.53 -24.23 -6.83
CA ALA A 223 -2.80 -23.23 -5.82
C ALA A 223 -1.66 -22.21 -5.68
N ALA A 224 -0.40 -22.67 -5.69
CA ALA A 224 0.77 -21.80 -5.65
C ALA A 224 0.89 -20.92 -6.91
N ALA A 225 0.62 -21.47 -8.09
CA ALA A 225 0.60 -20.73 -9.35
C ALA A 225 -0.52 -19.65 -9.35
N GLU A 226 -1.71 -19.97 -8.83
CA GLU A 226 -2.82 -19.01 -8.69
C GLU A 226 -2.45 -17.86 -7.75
N LEU A 227 -1.86 -18.17 -6.58
CA LEU A 227 -1.37 -17.15 -5.64
C LEU A 227 -0.34 -16.23 -6.31
N ARG A 228 0.62 -16.78 -7.03
CA ARG A 228 1.65 -16.00 -7.74
C ARG A 228 1.06 -15.15 -8.83
N ALA A 229 0.16 -15.69 -9.65
CA ALA A 229 -0.53 -14.95 -10.70
C ALA A 229 -1.38 -13.80 -10.12
N GLY A 230 -2.09 -14.03 -9.02
CA GLY A 230 -2.83 -13.01 -8.29
C GLY A 230 -1.93 -11.91 -7.73
N PHE A 231 -0.76 -12.27 -7.21
CA PHE A 231 0.23 -11.31 -6.72
C PHE A 231 0.84 -10.46 -7.85
N ASP A 232 1.20 -11.09 -8.98
CA ASP A 232 1.80 -10.38 -10.13
C ASP A 232 0.77 -9.51 -10.87
N ALA A 233 -0.51 -9.87 -10.85
CA ALA A 233 -1.61 -9.09 -11.40
C ALA A 233 -1.94 -7.83 -10.58
N THR A 234 -1.42 -7.70 -9.35
CA THR A 234 -1.65 -6.52 -8.51
C THR A 234 -0.70 -5.39 -8.93
N PRO A 235 -1.15 -4.38 -9.71
CA PRO A 235 -0.24 -3.42 -10.39
C PRO A 235 0.34 -2.36 -9.45
N TYR A 236 -0.18 -2.23 -8.23
CA TYR A 236 0.21 -1.20 -7.29
C TYR A 236 0.68 -1.79 -5.96
N ARG A 237 2.00 -1.73 -5.77
CA ARG A 237 2.63 -1.98 -4.46
C ARG A 237 2.73 -0.65 -3.74
N PRO A 238 1.93 -0.38 -2.69
CA PRO A 238 2.01 0.87 -1.96
C PRO A 238 3.40 1.03 -1.35
N THR A 239 4.03 2.16 -1.63
CA THR A 239 5.23 2.59 -0.90
C THR A 239 4.84 2.81 0.56
N GLY A 240 5.54 2.19 1.50
CA GLY A 240 5.20 2.27 2.92
C GLY A 240 4.25 1.17 3.41
N LEU A 241 4.43 -0.07 2.92
CA LEU A 241 3.69 -1.24 3.40
C LEU A 241 3.74 -1.36 4.93
N SER A 242 2.59 -1.67 5.54
CA SER A 242 2.53 -2.06 6.96
C SER A 242 3.38 -3.32 7.22
N THR A 243 3.73 -3.58 8.47
CA THR A 243 4.49 -4.80 8.82
C THR A 243 3.73 -6.06 8.38
N SER A 244 2.40 -6.11 8.56
CA SER A 244 1.57 -7.22 8.10
C SER A 244 1.59 -7.37 6.58
N SER A 245 1.44 -6.28 5.83
CA SER A 245 1.49 -6.34 4.35
C SER A 245 2.87 -6.74 3.82
N ARG A 246 3.96 -6.32 4.48
CA ARG A 246 5.31 -6.76 4.12
C ARG A 246 5.52 -8.24 4.39
N ALA A 247 4.98 -8.75 5.50
CA ALA A 247 5.03 -10.16 5.83
C ALA A 247 4.25 -10.99 4.79
N LEU A 248 3.07 -10.54 4.36
CA LEU A 248 2.28 -11.20 3.31
C LEU A 248 2.98 -11.20 1.94
N VAL A 249 3.64 -10.11 1.57
CA VAL A 249 4.44 -10.07 0.32
C VAL A 249 5.57 -11.09 0.36
N ARG A 250 6.29 -11.19 1.49
CA ARG A 250 7.35 -12.19 1.68
C ARG A 250 6.78 -13.62 1.66
N LEU A 251 5.60 -13.81 2.24
CA LEU A 251 4.91 -15.09 2.28
C LEU A 251 4.64 -15.67 0.88
N VAL A 252 4.34 -14.84 -0.11
CA VAL A 252 4.14 -15.29 -1.51
C VAL A 252 5.40 -15.92 -2.07
N ASP A 253 6.56 -15.31 -1.83
CA ASP A 253 7.85 -15.86 -2.28
C ASP A 253 8.20 -17.15 -1.51
N GLU A 254 7.94 -17.19 -0.20
CA GLU A 254 8.17 -18.36 0.66
C GLU A 254 7.26 -19.55 0.30
N LEU A 255 5.98 -19.30 0.01
CA LEU A 255 5.06 -20.35 -0.45
C LEU A 255 5.39 -20.84 -1.86
N THR A 256 5.87 -19.96 -2.74
CA THR A 256 6.37 -20.36 -4.07
C THR A 256 7.61 -21.25 -3.93
N TRP A 257 8.53 -20.90 -3.02
CA TRP A 257 9.71 -21.71 -2.72
C TRP A 257 9.32 -23.05 -2.07
N LEU A 258 8.40 -23.07 -1.10
CA LEU A 258 7.86 -24.31 -0.52
C LEU A 258 7.30 -25.23 -1.60
N SER A 259 6.57 -24.69 -2.58
CA SER A 259 6.03 -25.46 -3.71
C SER A 259 7.14 -26.16 -4.52
N SER A 260 8.29 -25.51 -4.73
CA SER A 260 9.44 -26.13 -5.41
C SER A 260 10.07 -27.25 -4.56
N ILE A 261 10.23 -27.02 -3.25
CA ILE A 261 10.72 -28.04 -2.31
C ILE A 261 9.80 -29.26 -2.30
N LEU A 262 8.49 -29.07 -2.28
CA LEU A 262 7.51 -30.15 -2.31
C LEU A 262 7.63 -30.99 -3.59
N ALA A 263 7.82 -30.35 -4.74
CA ALA A 263 8.02 -31.05 -6.02
C ALA A 263 9.31 -31.89 -6.01
N ASP A 264 10.42 -31.33 -5.49
CA ASP A 264 11.72 -31.98 -5.44
C ASP A 264 11.82 -33.08 -4.35
N SER A 265 11.01 -32.95 -3.28
CA SER A 265 11.01 -33.88 -2.15
C SER A 265 9.97 -34.99 -2.23
N ALA A 266 9.23 -35.08 -3.35
CA ALA A 266 8.22 -36.11 -3.55
C ALA A 266 8.83 -37.52 -3.42
N PRO A 267 8.21 -38.44 -2.66
CA PRO A 267 8.69 -39.80 -2.54
C PRO A 267 8.72 -40.49 -3.90
N PRO A 268 9.73 -41.33 -4.18
CA PRO A 268 9.81 -42.08 -5.45
C PRO A 268 8.59 -43.00 -5.58
N LEU A 269 7.87 -42.87 -6.69
CA LEU A 269 6.63 -43.63 -6.96
C LEU A 269 6.92 -45.04 -7.49
N ASP A 270 8.14 -45.29 -7.98
CA ASP A 270 8.54 -46.52 -8.70
C ASP A 270 9.41 -47.48 -7.85
N GLY A 271 9.55 -47.21 -6.56
CA GLY A 271 10.34 -48.01 -5.63
C GLY A 271 9.56 -48.51 -4.41
N ARG A 272 10.11 -49.51 -3.71
CA ARG A 272 9.66 -49.80 -2.35
C ARG A 272 9.95 -48.56 -1.52
N PRO A 273 8.92 -47.90 -0.96
CA PRO A 273 9.16 -46.74 -0.12
C PRO A 273 10.05 -47.17 1.06
N ALA A 274 11.20 -46.55 1.19
CA ALA A 274 12.00 -46.72 2.38
C ALA A 274 11.11 -46.26 3.54
N CYS A 275 10.78 -47.19 4.45
CA CYS A 275 9.97 -46.88 5.64
C CYS A 275 10.82 -46.04 6.58
N ASP A 276 10.95 -44.75 6.28
CA ASP A 276 11.64 -43.78 7.15
C ASP A 276 10.61 -43.14 8.06
N ILE A 277 10.59 -43.66 9.29
CA ILE A 277 9.69 -43.19 10.35
C ILE A 277 9.95 -41.72 10.69
N ASP A 278 11.20 -41.30 10.63
CA ASP A 278 11.63 -39.97 11.00
C ASP A 278 11.21 -38.94 9.93
N ALA A 279 11.47 -39.20 8.65
CA ALA A 279 11.03 -38.35 7.55
C ALA A 279 9.51 -38.25 7.44
N ARG A 280 8.79 -39.33 7.78
CA ARG A 280 7.32 -39.35 7.87
C ARG A 280 6.82 -38.46 9.01
N SER A 281 7.48 -38.51 10.18
CA SER A 281 7.16 -37.69 11.34
C SER A 281 7.31 -36.21 11.03
N VAL A 282 8.40 -35.80 10.39
CA VAL A 282 8.65 -34.41 9.97
C VAL A 282 7.55 -33.94 9.00
N ARG A 283 7.19 -34.74 7.98
CA ARG A 283 6.12 -34.37 7.03
C ARG A 283 4.76 -34.18 7.69
N ARG A 284 4.40 -35.05 8.65
CA ARG A 284 3.16 -34.88 9.41
C ARG A 284 3.15 -33.63 10.29
N ALA A 285 4.26 -33.37 10.96
CA ALA A 285 4.40 -32.18 11.79
C ALA A 285 4.39 -30.89 10.93
N ALA A 286 5.05 -30.90 9.76
CA ALA A 286 4.99 -29.80 8.82
C ALA A 286 3.55 -29.55 8.29
N ALA A 287 2.81 -30.62 7.98
CA ALA A 287 1.40 -30.49 7.59
C ALA A 287 0.55 -29.84 8.68
N ALA A 288 0.75 -30.22 9.95
CA ALA A 288 0.05 -29.59 11.07
C ALA A 288 0.37 -28.11 11.22
N VAL A 289 1.65 -27.72 11.03
CA VAL A 289 2.04 -26.30 11.03
C VAL A 289 1.36 -25.53 9.91
N LEU A 290 1.28 -26.09 8.70
CA LEU A 290 0.62 -25.44 7.56
C LEU A 290 -0.89 -25.28 7.75
N ASP A 291 -1.56 -26.19 8.46
CA ASP A 291 -2.96 -26.03 8.84
C ASP A 291 -3.16 -24.85 9.78
N GLU A 292 -2.32 -24.75 10.81
CA GLU A 292 -2.39 -23.63 11.75
C GLU A 292 -2.03 -22.28 11.09
N VAL A 293 -1.10 -22.32 10.14
CA VAL A 293 -0.80 -21.16 9.28
C VAL A 293 -2.04 -20.74 8.47
N ALA A 294 -2.73 -21.70 7.85
CA ALA A 294 -3.95 -21.42 7.09
C ALA A 294 -5.06 -20.87 7.99
N ALA A 295 -5.28 -21.48 9.16
CA ALA A 295 -6.26 -21.01 10.14
C ALA A 295 -5.96 -19.57 10.61
N LEU A 296 -4.70 -19.23 10.84
CA LEU A 296 -4.30 -17.90 11.27
C LEU A 296 -4.38 -16.87 10.14
N LEU A 297 -4.19 -17.27 8.88
CA LEU A 297 -4.41 -16.40 7.70
C LEU A 297 -5.90 -16.09 7.51
N ASP A 298 -6.79 -17.03 7.78
CA ASP A 298 -8.23 -16.82 7.73
C ASP A 298 -8.73 -16.01 8.93
N ALA A 299 -8.09 -16.14 10.10
CA ALA A 299 -8.43 -15.42 11.32
C ALA A 299 -7.20 -14.66 11.90
N PRO A 300 -6.72 -13.57 11.29
CA PRO A 300 -5.44 -12.92 11.65
C PRO A 300 -5.36 -12.35 13.09
N ARG A 301 -6.50 -12.30 13.80
CA ARG A 301 -6.57 -11.88 15.20
C ARG A 301 -6.62 -13.05 16.19
N GLY A 302 -6.67 -14.28 15.70
CA GLY A 302 -6.58 -15.48 16.50
C GLY A 302 -5.30 -15.54 17.33
N SER A 303 -5.30 -16.36 18.39
CA SER A 303 -4.06 -16.62 19.14
C SER A 303 -3.09 -17.44 18.28
N PRO A 304 -1.78 -17.14 18.29
CA PRO A 304 -0.79 -17.97 17.60
C PRO A 304 -0.34 -19.16 18.47
N ASP A 305 -0.96 -19.42 19.59
CA ASP A 305 -0.49 -20.44 20.55
C ASP A 305 -0.51 -21.85 19.92
N GLU A 306 -1.52 -22.17 19.12
CA GLU A 306 -1.61 -23.44 18.40
C GLU A 306 -0.53 -23.55 17.32
N LEU A 307 -0.27 -22.47 16.59
CA LEU A 307 0.82 -22.40 15.62
C LEU A 307 2.20 -22.56 16.30
N HIS A 308 2.41 -21.94 17.47
CA HIS A 308 3.65 -22.11 18.23
C HIS A 308 3.81 -23.56 18.70
N ALA A 309 2.76 -24.19 19.23
CA ALA A 309 2.79 -25.59 19.66
C ALA A 309 3.07 -26.55 18.50
N ALA A 310 2.46 -26.33 17.33
CA ALA A 310 2.72 -27.11 16.12
C ALA A 310 4.17 -26.91 15.64
N SER A 311 4.69 -25.68 15.66
CA SER A 311 6.07 -25.35 15.29
C SER A 311 7.08 -26.02 16.22
N GLU A 312 6.83 -26.06 17.52
CA GLU A 312 7.69 -26.78 18.48
C GLU A 312 7.66 -28.30 18.23
N SER A 313 6.49 -28.86 17.88
CA SER A 313 6.37 -30.26 17.51
C SER A 313 7.19 -30.59 16.25
N LEU A 314 7.21 -29.69 15.27
CA LEU A 314 8.03 -29.82 14.05
C LEU A 314 9.52 -29.73 14.37
N ARG A 315 9.95 -28.75 15.18
CA ARG A 315 11.35 -28.62 15.61
C ARG A 315 11.83 -29.89 16.32
N LYS A 316 10.99 -30.45 17.19
CA LYS A 316 11.28 -31.71 17.87
C LYS A 316 11.41 -32.87 16.89
N ALA A 317 10.49 -33.02 15.93
CA ALA A 317 10.56 -34.09 14.92
C ALA A 317 11.83 -33.98 14.07
N MET A 318 12.26 -32.76 13.70
CA MET A 318 13.51 -32.51 12.99
C MET A 318 14.74 -32.88 13.82
N ALA A 319 14.78 -32.49 15.08
CA ALA A 319 15.87 -32.82 16.00
C ALA A 319 15.95 -34.33 16.30
N ASP A 320 14.82 -35.03 16.38
CA ASP A 320 14.77 -36.49 16.53
C ASP A 320 15.31 -37.18 15.28
N MET A 321 14.91 -36.71 14.09
CA MET A 321 15.43 -37.21 12.81
C MET A 321 16.95 -37.02 12.70
N GLU A 322 17.48 -35.84 13.03
CA GLU A 322 18.91 -35.54 13.00
C GLU A 322 19.70 -36.46 13.94
N ARG A 323 19.24 -36.64 15.18
CA ARG A 323 19.85 -37.55 16.14
C ARG A 323 19.84 -38.99 15.64
N ASN A 324 18.73 -39.46 15.08
CA ASN A 324 18.61 -40.80 14.54
C ASN A 324 19.49 -41.01 13.32
N ALA A 325 19.59 -40.02 12.41
CA ALA A 325 20.46 -40.08 11.25
C ALA A 325 21.94 -40.17 11.65
N THR A 326 22.37 -39.38 12.67
CA THR A 326 23.75 -39.38 13.14
C THR A 326 24.13 -40.64 13.92
N THR A 327 23.20 -41.25 14.65
CA THR A 327 23.46 -42.50 15.40
C THR A 327 23.41 -43.77 14.53
N ARG A 328 22.72 -43.73 13.40
CA ARG A 328 22.62 -44.85 12.45
C ARG A 328 23.71 -44.87 11.39
N LEU A 329 24.59 -43.87 11.36
CA LEU A 329 25.74 -43.90 10.46
C LEU A 329 26.60 -45.14 10.78
N PRO A 330 26.99 -45.97 9.79
CA PRO A 330 27.86 -47.13 10.05
C PRO A 330 29.19 -46.61 10.57
N VAL A 331 29.41 -46.76 11.89
CA VAL A 331 30.72 -46.50 12.52
C VAL A 331 31.70 -47.45 11.83
N ARG A 332 32.79 -46.93 11.29
CA ARG A 332 33.88 -47.63 10.64
C ARG A 332 34.30 -48.88 11.43
N GLY A 333 33.67 -50.00 11.16
CA GLY A 333 34.29 -51.28 11.37
C GLY A 333 35.23 -51.48 10.17
N GLY A 334 36.54 -51.64 10.46
CA GLY A 334 37.62 -51.65 9.47
C GLY A 334 37.53 -52.74 8.40
N GLY A 335 36.68 -52.57 7.42
CA GLY A 335 36.59 -53.32 6.19
C GLY A 335 36.04 -52.39 5.10
N ALA A 336 36.72 -52.33 3.95
CA ALA A 336 36.26 -51.59 2.79
C ALA A 336 34.81 -51.99 2.44
N GLY A 337 33.81 -51.15 2.80
CA GLY A 337 32.42 -51.40 2.45
C GLY A 337 32.28 -51.58 0.95
N THR A 338 31.62 -52.63 0.55
CA THR A 338 31.33 -52.88 -0.87
C THR A 338 30.44 -51.73 -1.40
N PRO A 339 30.62 -51.32 -2.67
CA PRO A 339 29.79 -50.25 -3.29
C PRO A 339 28.27 -50.46 -3.11
N SER A 340 27.85 -51.70 -2.95
CA SER A 340 26.45 -52.08 -2.70
C SER A 340 25.88 -51.61 -1.34
N GLN A 341 26.72 -51.31 -0.34
CA GLN A 341 26.29 -50.87 0.98
C GLN A 341 26.24 -49.32 1.11
N VAL A 342 26.92 -48.61 0.21
CA VAL A 342 26.97 -47.14 0.21
C VAL A 342 25.68 -46.53 -0.37
N HIS A 343 25.08 -47.17 -1.36
CA HIS A 343 23.89 -46.68 -2.06
C HIS A 343 22.65 -46.47 -1.14
N PRO A 344 22.27 -47.45 -0.28
CA PRO A 344 21.12 -47.26 0.62
C PRO A 344 21.35 -46.21 1.70
N VAL A 345 22.62 -46.02 2.14
CA VAL A 345 22.94 -44.97 3.13
C VAL A 345 22.83 -43.58 2.52
N ILE A 346 23.29 -43.36 1.30
CA ILE A 346 23.16 -42.10 0.58
C ILE A 346 21.67 -41.79 0.33
N GLY A 347 20.87 -42.77 -0.08
CA GLY A 347 19.43 -42.59 -0.30
C GLY A 347 18.65 -42.20 0.97
N ALA A 348 19.03 -42.78 2.12
CA ALA A 348 18.44 -42.42 3.42
C ALA A 348 18.85 -41.01 3.87
N LEU A 349 20.10 -40.61 3.64
CA LEU A 349 20.59 -39.26 3.92
C LEU A 349 19.91 -38.20 3.03
N ASP A 350 19.71 -38.51 1.75
CA ASP A 350 19.00 -37.62 0.83
C ASP A 350 17.55 -37.36 1.29
N LEU A 351 16.85 -38.42 1.70
CA LEU A 351 15.46 -38.28 2.21
C LEU A 351 15.40 -37.46 3.51
N SER A 352 16.36 -37.64 4.40
CA SER A 352 16.46 -36.85 5.65
C SER A 352 16.80 -35.40 5.36
N PHE A 353 17.71 -35.13 4.42
CA PHE A 353 18.06 -33.76 4.01
C PHE A 353 16.87 -33.01 3.43
N ARG A 354 16.13 -33.65 2.50
CA ARG A 354 14.92 -33.05 1.93
C ARG A 354 13.81 -32.81 2.96
N ALA A 355 13.65 -33.73 3.93
CA ALA A 355 12.70 -33.53 5.02
C ALA A 355 13.11 -32.36 5.94
N GLN A 356 14.40 -32.16 6.13
CA GLN A 356 14.95 -31.04 6.92
C GLN A 356 14.73 -29.70 6.20
N GLU A 357 15.01 -29.63 4.90
CA GLU A 357 14.77 -28.45 4.06
C GLU A 357 13.28 -28.07 4.09
N LEU A 358 12.38 -29.03 3.93
CA LEU A 358 10.94 -28.85 4.05
C LEU A 358 10.54 -28.29 5.42
N GLY A 359 11.11 -28.84 6.50
CA GLY A 359 10.85 -28.38 7.85
C GLY A 359 11.28 -26.94 8.08
N PHE A 360 12.45 -26.56 7.58
CA PHE A 360 12.94 -25.17 7.66
C PHE A 360 12.03 -24.21 6.89
N ALA A 361 11.67 -24.51 5.65
CA ALA A 361 10.77 -23.69 4.86
C ALA A 361 9.43 -23.48 5.55
N THR A 362 8.88 -24.56 6.13
CA THR A 362 7.60 -24.52 6.88
C THR A 362 7.70 -23.65 8.14
N LEU A 363 8.78 -23.76 8.91
CA LEU A 363 8.99 -22.93 10.11
C LEU A 363 9.17 -21.46 9.76
N GLN A 364 9.87 -21.13 8.67
CA GLN A 364 10.02 -19.76 8.20
C GLN A 364 8.67 -19.14 7.82
N ILE A 365 7.82 -19.89 7.14
CA ILE A 365 6.44 -19.49 6.81
C ILE A 365 5.65 -19.24 8.10
N ALA A 366 5.74 -20.16 9.09
CA ALA A 366 5.06 -20.03 10.36
C ALA A 366 5.48 -18.78 11.13
N ASP A 367 6.78 -18.51 11.23
CA ASP A 367 7.32 -17.33 11.90
C ASP A 367 6.87 -16.02 11.22
N ASN A 368 6.82 -16.01 9.88
CA ASN A 368 6.38 -14.85 9.11
C ASN A 368 4.87 -14.58 9.27
N VAL A 369 4.03 -15.62 9.32
CA VAL A 369 2.59 -15.49 9.56
C VAL A 369 2.30 -15.11 11.01
N ALA A 370 3.03 -15.66 11.97
CA ALA A 370 2.94 -15.24 13.38
C ALA A 370 3.28 -13.75 13.55
N LEU A 371 4.31 -13.26 12.87
CA LEU A 371 4.68 -11.85 12.84
C LEU A 371 3.57 -10.98 12.22
N ALA A 372 2.96 -11.43 11.11
CA ALA A 372 1.84 -10.73 10.47
C ALA A 372 0.65 -10.63 11.41
N ALA A 373 0.27 -11.72 12.07
CA ALA A 373 -0.83 -11.77 13.03
C ALA A 373 -0.55 -10.91 14.27
N ALA A 374 0.67 -10.94 14.80
CA ALA A 374 1.09 -10.07 15.89
C ALA A 374 1.01 -8.59 15.50
N ALA A 375 1.37 -8.26 14.24
CA ALA A 375 1.22 -6.92 13.69
C ALA A 375 -0.24 -6.47 13.59
N GLU A 376 -1.17 -7.38 13.28
CA GLU A 376 -2.61 -7.09 13.22
C GLU A 376 -3.25 -6.90 14.60
N ARG A 377 -2.73 -7.53 15.65
CA ARG A 377 -3.20 -7.41 17.04
C ARG A 377 -2.75 -6.13 17.73
N ARG A 378 -1.76 -5.42 17.20
CA ARG A 378 -1.28 -4.16 17.77
C ARG A 378 -2.39 -3.12 17.91
N SER A 379 -2.33 -2.33 18.99
CA SER A 379 -3.20 -1.18 19.18
C SER A 379 -2.96 -0.11 18.09
N TRP A 380 -3.96 0.75 17.84
CA TRP A 380 -3.82 1.83 16.86
C TRP A 380 -2.64 2.76 17.19
N PHE A 381 -2.43 3.06 18.48
CA PHE A 381 -1.35 3.94 18.93
C PHE A 381 0.04 3.33 18.68
N GLU A 382 0.20 2.02 18.88
CA GLU A 382 1.43 1.31 18.56
C GLU A 382 1.71 1.28 17.06
N ARG A 383 0.67 1.16 16.24
CA ARG A 383 0.78 1.24 14.77
C ARG A 383 1.16 2.64 14.31
N LEU A 384 0.56 3.69 14.90
CA LEU A 384 0.87 5.09 14.59
C LEU A 384 2.33 5.40 14.89
N LEU A 385 2.85 4.93 16.02
CA LEU A 385 4.24 5.11 16.42
C LEU A 385 5.19 4.04 15.87
N GLY A 386 4.65 3.14 15.03
CA GLY A 386 5.44 2.16 14.31
C GLY A 386 6.14 1.10 15.16
N ARG A 387 5.70 0.81 16.40
CA ARG A 387 6.30 -0.23 17.25
C ARG A 387 6.25 -1.60 16.57
N GLU A 388 7.35 -2.33 16.57
CA GLU A 388 7.38 -3.72 16.09
C GLU A 388 6.73 -4.68 17.08
N PRO A 389 6.16 -5.82 16.63
CA PRO A 389 5.44 -6.74 17.52
C PRO A 389 6.28 -7.25 18.69
N ASP A 390 7.56 -7.53 18.45
CA ASP A 390 8.48 -8.14 19.41
C ASP A 390 9.36 -7.13 20.16
N ALA A 391 9.13 -5.82 19.96
CA ALA A 391 9.95 -4.81 20.59
C ALA A 391 9.63 -4.66 22.08
N VAL A 392 10.64 -4.86 22.92
CA VAL A 392 10.58 -4.65 24.38
C VAL A 392 10.45 -3.16 24.72
N THR A 393 10.76 -2.27 23.78
CA THR A 393 10.78 -0.81 23.96
C THR A 393 9.39 -0.20 23.98
N ARG A 394 9.19 0.88 24.74
CA ARG A 394 7.95 1.68 24.73
C ARG A 394 7.71 2.28 23.34
N PRO A 395 6.43 2.48 22.91
CA PRO A 395 6.12 2.95 21.56
C PRO A 395 6.83 4.24 21.14
N LEU A 396 6.95 5.22 22.05
CA LEU A 396 7.66 6.47 21.79
C LEU A 396 9.19 6.27 21.67
N ALA A 397 9.78 5.35 22.43
CA ALA A 397 11.20 5.02 22.33
C ALA A 397 11.50 4.35 20.98
N ALA A 398 10.66 3.42 20.53
CA ALA A 398 10.78 2.77 19.23
C ALA A 398 10.65 3.77 18.06
N ALA A 399 9.73 4.74 18.15
CA ALA A 399 9.59 5.81 17.15
C ALA A 399 10.85 6.70 17.10
N ARG A 400 11.39 7.07 18.28
CA ARG A 400 12.62 7.87 18.41
C ARG A 400 13.83 7.12 17.85
N GLU A 401 13.97 5.85 18.16
CA GLU A 401 15.08 5.02 17.67
C GLU A 401 15.07 4.90 16.14
N ARG A 402 13.91 4.67 15.53
CA ARG A 402 13.78 4.67 14.06
C ARG A 402 14.11 6.02 13.45
N ALA A 403 13.56 7.09 14.00
CA ALA A 403 13.88 8.43 13.54
C ALA A 403 15.39 8.69 13.63
N ALA A 404 16.03 8.33 14.76
CA ALA A 404 17.47 8.48 14.96
C ALA A 404 18.30 7.64 13.96
N ALA A 405 17.89 6.40 13.69
CA ALA A 405 18.57 5.54 12.72
C ALA A 405 18.57 6.13 11.29
N HIS A 406 17.53 6.91 10.93
CA HIS A 406 17.41 7.54 9.63
C HIS A 406 17.90 8.99 9.57
N LEU A 407 18.38 9.57 10.68
CA LEU A 407 19.02 10.88 10.71
C LEU A 407 20.51 10.86 10.29
N GLN A 408 21.02 9.69 9.91
CA GLN A 408 22.40 9.57 9.40
C GLN A 408 22.54 10.23 8.03
N PRO A 409 23.68 10.88 7.72
CA PRO A 409 23.91 11.60 6.45
C PRO A 409 23.71 10.75 5.20
N GLY A 410 23.88 9.42 5.27
CA GLY A 410 23.64 8.48 4.14
C GLY A 410 22.19 8.06 3.94
N SER A 411 21.24 8.51 4.76
CA SER A 411 19.85 8.07 4.69
C SER A 411 19.10 8.66 3.50
N VAL A 412 18.61 7.81 2.62
CA VAL A 412 17.75 8.20 1.48
C VAL A 412 16.49 8.93 1.94
N TRP A 413 15.93 8.55 3.10
CA TRP A 413 14.75 9.19 3.68
C TRP A 413 15.04 10.62 4.12
N LEU A 414 16.18 10.84 4.77
CA LEU A 414 16.60 12.18 5.18
C LEU A 414 16.76 13.11 3.96
N HIS A 415 17.50 12.66 2.95
CA HIS A 415 17.71 13.44 1.73
C HIS A 415 16.40 13.75 0.99
N ASN A 416 15.51 12.76 0.83
CA ASN A 416 14.23 12.98 0.18
C ASN A 416 13.34 13.93 0.97
N SER A 417 13.31 13.83 2.30
CA SER A 417 12.52 14.72 3.16
C SER A 417 13.07 16.15 3.15
N LEU A 418 14.38 16.31 3.21
CA LEU A 418 15.03 17.61 3.13
C LEU A 418 14.82 18.26 1.77
N ARG A 419 15.04 17.51 0.69
CA ARG A 419 14.77 17.94 -0.68
C ARG A 419 13.33 18.39 -0.87
N GLY A 420 12.37 17.59 -0.39
CA GLY A 420 10.94 17.91 -0.46
C GLY A 420 10.60 19.19 0.31
N ALA A 421 11.11 19.33 1.51
CA ALA A 421 10.91 20.50 2.36
C ALA A 421 11.49 21.77 1.75
N LEU A 422 12.74 21.72 1.26
CA LEU A 422 13.39 22.85 0.61
C LEU A 422 12.67 23.23 -0.69
N GLY A 423 12.29 22.25 -1.52
CA GLY A 423 11.53 22.49 -2.74
C GLY A 423 10.21 23.21 -2.47
N LEU A 424 9.46 22.78 -1.47
CA LEU A 424 8.21 23.43 -1.06
C LEU A 424 8.46 24.83 -0.49
N GLY A 425 9.51 25.03 0.32
CA GLY A 425 9.89 26.35 0.84
C GLY A 425 10.26 27.33 -0.25
N ILE A 426 11.08 26.90 -1.22
CA ILE A 426 11.45 27.71 -2.40
C ILE A 426 10.20 28.06 -3.21
N ALA A 427 9.29 27.10 -3.41
CA ALA A 427 8.04 27.32 -4.13
C ALA A 427 7.16 28.40 -3.44
N VAL A 428 7.06 28.36 -2.09
CA VAL A 428 6.37 29.43 -1.31
C VAL A 428 7.06 30.78 -1.51
N GLY A 429 8.38 30.82 -1.42
CA GLY A 429 9.16 32.04 -1.60
C GLY A 429 8.96 32.67 -2.98
N LEU A 430 9.10 31.86 -4.03
CA LEU A 430 8.91 32.30 -5.42
C LEU A 430 7.47 32.77 -5.67
N ALA A 431 6.48 32.03 -5.19
CA ALA A 431 5.06 32.38 -5.34
C ALA A 431 4.72 33.74 -4.70
N ASN A 432 5.33 34.06 -3.55
CA ASN A 432 5.13 35.35 -2.88
C ASN A 432 5.90 36.49 -3.56
N VAL A 433 7.14 36.25 -4.04
CA VAL A 433 7.96 37.28 -4.69
C VAL A 433 7.41 37.65 -6.08
N THR A 434 6.92 36.67 -6.82
CA THR A 434 6.37 36.89 -8.16
C THR A 434 4.93 37.42 -8.14
N SER A 435 4.33 37.64 -6.96
CA SER A 435 2.95 38.09 -6.78
C SER A 435 1.94 37.29 -7.60
N VAL A 436 2.20 35.98 -7.74
CA VAL A 436 1.37 35.06 -8.51
C VAL A 436 -0.02 35.02 -7.90
N GLN A 437 -1.05 35.34 -8.67
CA GLN A 437 -2.44 35.39 -8.20
C GLN A 437 -2.92 34.05 -7.62
N HIS A 438 -2.26 32.95 -7.97
CA HIS A 438 -2.64 31.61 -7.57
C HIS A 438 -1.44 30.79 -7.06
N SER A 439 -0.75 31.27 -6.04
CA SER A 439 0.41 30.64 -5.37
C SER A 439 0.22 29.15 -5.05
N PHE A 440 -1.02 28.74 -4.82
CA PHE A 440 -1.42 27.37 -4.56
C PHE A 440 -1.01 26.38 -5.69
N TRP A 441 -1.05 26.82 -6.96
CA TRP A 441 -0.71 25.96 -8.10
C TRP A 441 0.78 25.63 -8.20
N VAL A 442 1.64 26.58 -7.85
CA VAL A 442 3.09 26.37 -7.83
C VAL A 442 3.43 25.27 -6.82
N LEU A 443 2.82 25.32 -5.62
CA LEU A 443 3.08 24.35 -4.59
C LEU A 443 2.49 22.97 -4.92
N LEU A 444 1.32 22.92 -5.51
CA LEU A 444 0.68 21.66 -5.94
C LEU A 444 1.49 20.98 -7.05
N GLY A 445 2.02 21.75 -8.01
CA GLY A 445 2.94 21.26 -9.03
C GLY A 445 4.21 20.69 -8.41
N THR A 446 4.83 21.45 -7.49
CA THR A 446 6.02 21.01 -6.74
C THR A 446 5.74 19.71 -5.95
N LEU A 447 4.64 19.65 -5.22
CA LEU A 447 4.24 18.48 -4.44
C LEU A 447 3.99 17.24 -5.31
N SER A 448 3.35 17.42 -6.47
CA SER A 448 3.06 16.32 -7.40
C SER A 448 4.34 15.67 -7.94
N VAL A 449 5.37 16.47 -8.22
CA VAL A 449 6.65 16.00 -8.76
C VAL A 449 7.54 15.42 -7.66
N LEU A 450 7.60 16.06 -6.49
CA LEU A 450 8.47 15.64 -5.38
C LEU A 450 7.98 14.35 -4.67
N ARG A 451 6.70 14.00 -4.82
CA ARG A 451 6.16 12.73 -4.31
C ARG A 451 6.76 11.50 -4.97
N SER A 452 7.35 11.63 -6.17
CA SER A 452 8.00 10.53 -6.88
C SER A 452 9.41 10.28 -6.36
N ASN A 453 9.90 9.02 -6.53
CA ASN A 453 11.29 8.67 -6.22
C ASN A 453 12.27 9.55 -7.00
N ALA A 454 13.40 9.88 -6.38
CA ALA A 454 14.43 10.78 -6.94
C ALA A 454 14.87 10.40 -8.37
N LEU A 455 14.96 9.09 -8.67
CA LEU A 455 15.35 8.55 -9.98
C LEU A 455 14.37 8.92 -11.10
N ASN A 456 13.08 9.03 -10.82
CA ASN A 456 12.03 9.29 -11.80
C ASN A 456 11.51 10.74 -11.80
N THR A 457 12.09 11.62 -10.98
CA THR A 457 11.60 13.01 -10.80
C THR A 457 11.52 13.76 -12.12
N GLY A 458 12.56 13.67 -12.98
CA GLY A 458 12.57 14.37 -14.28
C GLY A 458 11.47 13.88 -15.24
N GLN A 459 11.30 12.58 -15.37
CA GLN A 459 10.24 12.01 -16.22
C GLN A 459 8.84 12.36 -15.69
N ASN A 460 8.67 12.35 -14.38
CA ASN A 460 7.38 12.70 -13.78
C ASN A 460 7.10 14.20 -13.86
N ALA A 461 8.11 15.06 -13.83
CA ALA A 461 7.97 16.48 -14.11
C ALA A 461 7.45 16.73 -15.54
N VAL A 462 8.06 16.08 -16.53
CA VAL A 462 7.59 16.19 -17.94
C VAL A 462 6.17 15.65 -18.11
N ARG A 463 5.85 14.51 -17.49
CA ARG A 463 4.50 13.93 -17.50
C ARG A 463 3.48 14.81 -16.79
N ALA A 464 3.87 15.44 -15.68
CA ALA A 464 3.00 16.38 -14.95
C ALA A 464 2.72 17.62 -15.79
N LEU A 465 3.74 18.24 -16.40
CA LEU A 465 3.58 19.39 -17.30
C LEU A 465 2.72 19.05 -18.50
N GLY A 466 3.02 17.95 -19.20
CA GLY A 466 2.23 17.49 -20.35
C GLY A 466 0.77 17.20 -19.98
N GLY A 467 0.54 16.54 -18.84
CA GLY A 467 -0.82 16.29 -18.35
C GLY A 467 -1.57 17.57 -17.99
N THR A 468 -0.89 18.52 -17.32
CA THR A 468 -1.50 19.81 -16.96
C THR A 468 -1.81 20.64 -18.19
N LEU A 469 -0.90 20.70 -19.16
CA LEU A 469 -1.13 21.41 -20.43
C LEU A 469 -2.35 20.83 -21.17
N ALA A 470 -2.40 19.50 -21.32
CA ALA A 470 -3.53 18.83 -21.94
C ALA A 470 -4.84 19.08 -21.16
N GLY A 471 -4.81 18.98 -19.84
CA GLY A 471 -5.97 19.26 -18.99
C GLY A 471 -6.43 20.72 -19.04
N SER A 472 -5.50 21.66 -19.17
CA SER A 472 -5.79 23.09 -19.33
C SER A 472 -6.47 23.37 -20.68
N ILE A 473 -5.97 22.81 -21.77
CA ILE A 473 -6.55 22.96 -23.10
C ILE A 473 -7.96 22.37 -23.14
N ILE A 474 -8.12 21.13 -22.64
CA ILE A 474 -9.43 20.45 -22.59
C ILE A 474 -10.39 21.21 -21.68
N GLY A 475 -9.94 21.65 -20.49
CA GLY A 475 -10.77 22.38 -19.53
C GLY A 475 -11.26 23.73 -20.09
N THR A 476 -10.37 24.46 -20.79
CA THR A 476 -10.74 25.73 -21.44
C THR A 476 -11.71 25.49 -22.59
N GLY A 477 -11.45 24.49 -23.44
CA GLY A 477 -12.37 24.12 -24.52
C GLY A 477 -13.75 23.74 -23.98
N LEU A 478 -13.79 23.02 -22.86
CA LEU A 478 -15.03 22.66 -22.18
C LEU A 478 -15.79 23.89 -21.66
N LEU A 479 -15.09 24.85 -21.03
CA LEU A 479 -15.69 26.11 -20.57
C LEU A 479 -16.24 26.94 -21.73
N GLN A 480 -15.53 27.01 -22.86
CA GLN A 480 -16.02 27.73 -24.05
C GLN A 480 -17.25 27.07 -24.64
N LEU A 481 -17.31 25.73 -24.67
CA LEU A 481 -18.46 24.98 -25.17
C LEU A 481 -19.71 25.14 -24.28
N ILE A 482 -19.52 25.20 -22.98
CA ILE A 482 -20.61 25.31 -22.00
C ILE A 482 -21.08 26.77 -21.90
N GLY A 483 -20.19 27.74 -22.14
CA GLY A 483 -20.48 29.17 -22.00
C GLY A 483 -20.93 29.52 -20.57
N HIS A 484 -21.95 30.40 -20.45
CA HIS A 484 -22.45 30.90 -19.17
C HIS A 484 -23.40 29.95 -18.41
N HIS A 485 -23.51 28.67 -18.83
CA HIS A 485 -24.40 27.71 -18.17
C HIS A 485 -23.75 27.14 -16.89
N GLY A 486 -23.72 27.92 -15.81
CA GLY A 486 -23.15 27.48 -14.51
C GLY A 486 -23.71 26.16 -13.99
N THR A 487 -24.98 25.85 -14.30
CA THR A 487 -25.62 24.58 -13.91
C THR A 487 -24.90 23.37 -14.53
N ALA A 488 -24.40 23.47 -15.75
CA ALA A 488 -23.68 22.37 -16.41
C ALA A 488 -22.35 22.04 -15.68
N LEU A 489 -21.67 23.06 -15.14
CA LEU A 489 -20.42 22.87 -14.39
C LEU A 489 -20.65 22.08 -13.10
N TRP A 490 -21.79 22.24 -12.45
CA TRP A 490 -22.16 21.46 -11.26
C TRP A 490 -22.32 19.96 -11.56
N PHE A 491 -22.87 19.60 -12.72
CA PHE A 491 -22.98 18.20 -13.13
C PHE A 491 -21.66 17.61 -13.63
N LEU A 492 -20.80 18.43 -14.21
CA LEU A 492 -19.49 17.99 -14.70
C LEU A 492 -18.46 17.83 -13.58
N LEU A 493 -18.58 18.56 -12.48
CA LEU A 493 -17.65 18.48 -11.37
C LEU A 493 -17.51 17.06 -10.77
N PRO A 494 -18.61 16.34 -10.43
CA PRO A 494 -18.51 14.96 -9.97
C PRO A 494 -17.80 14.02 -10.97
N LEU A 495 -18.08 14.18 -12.26
CA LEU A 495 -17.45 13.37 -13.31
C LEU A 495 -15.95 13.65 -13.42
N ALA A 496 -15.56 14.92 -13.36
CA ALA A 496 -14.15 15.32 -13.39
C ALA A 496 -13.39 14.78 -12.17
N VAL A 497 -13.98 14.86 -10.97
CA VAL A 497 -13.42 14.30 -9.73
C VAL A 497 -13.27 12.77 -9.84
N LEU A 498 -14.27 12.10 -10.38
CA LEU A 498 -14.22 10.64 -10.60
C LEU A 498 -13.06 10.26 -11.53
N LEU A 499 -12.92 10.96 -12.65
CA LEU A 499 -11.84 10.75 -13.61
C LEU A 499 -10.47 11.07 -12.98
N ALA A 500 -10.36 12.16 -12.20
CA ALA A 500 -9.12 12.51 -11.50
C ALA A 500 -8.64 11.42 -10.53
N GLY A 501 -9.58 10.68 -9.94
CA GLY A 501 -9.26 9.58 -9.03
C GLY A 501 -8.95 8.26 -9.71
N ILE A 502 -9.59 7.95 -10.84
CA ILE A 502 -9.42 6.69 -11.57
C ILE A 502 -8.22 6.75 -12.54
N ALA A 503 -8.03 7.86 -13.25
CA ALA A 503 -7.06 7.99 -14.33
C ALA A 503 -5.60 7.67 -13.92
N PRO A 504 -5.10 8.05 -12.72
CA PRO A 504 -3.74 7.71 -12.31
C PRO A 504 -3.49 6.21 -12.23
N ALA A 505 -4.50 5.44 -11.81
CA ALA A 505 -4.39 3.99 -11.65
C ALA A 505 -4.70 3.25 -12.96
N ALA A 506 -5.74 3.67 -13.69
CA ALA A 506 -6.23 2.93 -14.85
C ALA A 506 -5.56 3.32 -16.18
N ILE A 507 -5.05 4.55 -16.30
CA ILE A 507 -4.51 5.07 -17.58
C ILE A 507 -3.03 5.42 -17.45
N SER A 508 -2.73 6.55 -16.78
CA SER A 508 -1.36 7.02 -16.56
C SER A 508 -1.31 8.18 -15.56
N PHE A 509 -0.11 8.47 -15.04
CA PHE A 509 0.13 9.63 -14.19
C PHE A 509 -0.23 10.96 -14.89
N ALA A 510 0.12 11.09 -16.19
CA ALA A 510 -0.21 12.28 -16.98
C ALA A 510 -1.72 12.47 -17.15
N ALA A 511 -2.46 11.38 -17.40
CA ALA A 511 -3.93 11.41 -17.48
C ALA A 511 -4.57 11.83 -16.15
N GLY A 512 -4.01 11.36 -15.02
CA GLY A 512 -4.41 11.80 -13.69
C GLY A 512 -4.22 13.30 -13.48
N GLN A 513 -3.08 13.85 -13.88
CA GLN A 513 -2.79 15.29 -13.83
C GLN A 513 -3.73 16.10 -14.72
N ALA A 514 -4.01 15.63 -15.93
CA ALA A 514 -4.96 16.27 -16.83
C ALA A 514 -6.37 16.32 -16.22
N SER A 515 -6.88 15.20 -15.73
CA SER A 515 -8.20 15.11 -15.10
C SER A 515 -8.31 15.95 -13.83
N PHE A 516 -7.25 15.97 -13.01
CA PHE A 516 -7.18 16.85 -11.85
C PHE A 516 -7.21 18.32 -12.25
N THR A 517 -6.50 18.69 -13.31
CA THR A 517 -6.51 20.05 -13.85
C THR A 517 -7.90 20.46 -14.32
N ILE A 518 -8.60 19.59 -15.06
CA ILE A 518 -9.99 19.83 -15.48
C ILE A 518 -10.90 20.01 -14.26
N THR A 519 -10.76 19.17 -13.23
CA THR A 519 -11.54 19.29 -11.98
C THR A 519 -11.40 20.67 -11.36
N LEU A 520 -10.18 21.19 -11.31
CA LEU A 520 -9.91 22.48 -10.69
C LEU A 520 -10.37 23.65 -11.57
N VAL A 521 -10.22 23.52 -12.91
CA VAL A 521 -10.77 24.51 -13.84
C VAL A 521 -12.29 24.62 -13.66
N ILE A 522 -12.99 23.49 -13.54
CA ILE A 522 -14.44 23.49 -13.30
C ILE A 522 -14.75 24.08 -11.93
N LEU A 523 -14.07 23.64 -10.85
CA LEU A 523 -14.33 24.07 -9.46
C LEU A 523 -14.21 25.59 -9.29
N PHE A 524 -13.18 26.21 -9.86
CA PHE A 524 -12.92 27.64 -9.69
C PHE A 524 -13.75 28.53 -10.64
N ASN A 525 -14.35 27.97 -11.69
CA ASN A 525 -15.25 28.72 -12.58
C ASN A 525 -16.74 28.56 -12.21
N ILE A 526 -17.06 27.76 -11.18
CA ILE A 526 -18.44 27.70 -10.68
C ILE A 526 -18.80 29.02 -9.99
N GLY A 527 -19.78 29.73 -10.55
CA GLY A 527 -20.28 30.98 -9.98
C GLY A 527 -19.47 32.23 -10.34
N GLN A 528 -18.53 32.12 -11.27
CA GLN A 528 -17.75 33.25 -11.81
C GLN A 528 -17.88 33.28 -13.33
N ASP A 529 -17.61 34.45 -13.91
CA ASP A 529 -17.51 34.57 -15.36
C ASP A 529 -16.26 33.80 -15.87
N PRO A 530 -16.38 33.02 -16.96
CA PRO A 530 -15.26 32.23 -17.48
C PRO A 530 -14.10 33.13 -17.88
N ASP A 531 -12.99 33.02 -17.14
CA ASP A 531 -11.75 33.76 -17.47
C ASP A 531 -10.68 32.78 -17.97
N TRP A 532 -10.35 32.88 -19.26
CA TRP A 532 -9.32 32.08 -19.89
C TRP A 532 -7.89 32.46 -19.45
N HIS A 533 -7.69 33.68 -18.92
CA HIS A 533 -6.41 34.10 -18.35
C HIS A 533 -5.99 33.23 -17.17
N ILE A 534 -6.94 32.76 -16.36
CA ILE A 534 -6.69 31.84 -15.23
C ILE A 534 -5.99 30.56 -15.71
N VAL A 535 -6.34 30.07 -16.90
CA VAL A 535 -5.75 28.82 -17.46
C VAL A 535 -4.30 29.02 -17.88
N LEU A 536 -3.97 30.16 -18.51
CA LEU A 536 -2.58 30.47 -18.90
C LEU A 536 -1.70 30.69 -17.67
N LEU A 537 -2.17 31.44 -16.69
CA LEU A 537 -1.48 31.64 -15.41
C LEU A 537 -1.18 30.29 -14.72
N ARG A 538 -2.10 29.37 -14.79
CA ARG A 538 -1.95 28.04 -14.22
C ARG A 538 -0.85 27.21 -14.89
N ILE A 539 -0.73 27.25 -16.22
CA ILE A 539 0.35 26.57 -16.94
C ILE A 539 1.70 27.14 -16.49
N GLN A 540 1.80 28.48 -16.36
CA GLN A 540 2.99 29.15 -15.89
C GLN A 540 3.33 28.75 -14.44
N ASP A 541 2.36 28.74 -13.54
CA ASP A 541 2.54 28.40 -12.12
C ASP A 541 3.03 26.96 -11.92
N ILE A 542 2.45 26.01 -12.66
CA ILE A 542 2.88 24.60 -12.60
C ILE A 542 4.25 24.42 -13.26
N ALA A 543 4.57 25.18 -14.32
CA ALA A 543 5.90 25.17 -14.93
C ALA A 543 6.96 25.64 -13.93
N ILE A 544 6.69 26.69 -13.16
CA ILE A 544 7.56 27.18 -12.07
C ILE A 544 7.73 26.08 -11.00
N GLY A 545 6.65 25.45 -10.54
CA GLY A 545 6.71 24.38 -9.54
C GLY A 545 7.50 23.15 -10.01
N CYS A 546 7.37 22.78 -11.28
CA CYS A 546 8.16 21.70 -11.87
C CYS A 546 9.64 22.08 -12.01
N ALA A 547 9.94 23.32 -12.41
CA ALA A 547 11.31 23.84 -12.50
C ALA A 547 12.01 23.82 -11.13
N VAL A 548 11.33 24.28 -10.07
CA VAL A 548 11.84 24.18 -8.69
C VAL A 548 12.14 22.73 -8.30
N SER A 549 11.24 21.80 -8.63
CA SER A 549 11.42 20.37 -8.31
C SER A 549 12.61 19.74 -9.05
N VAL A 550 12.91 20.20 -10.26
CA VAL A 550 14.08 19.75 -11.05
C VAL A 550 15.36 20.38 -10.53
N LEU A 551 15.36 21.67 -10.20
CA LEU A 551 16.53 22.37 -9.65
C LEU A 551 16.99 21.74 -8.33
N VAL A 552 16.07 21.41 -7.44
CA VAL A 552 16.38 20.78 -6.14
C VAL A 552 16.89 19.32 -6.30
N LYS A 553 16.82 18.74 -7.50
CA LYS A 553 17.39 17.42 -7.81
C LYS A 553 18.87 17.45 -8.21
N LEU A 554 19.36 18.60 -8.69
CA LEU A 554 20.70 18.69 -9.29
C LEU A 554 21.84 18.77 -8.27
N ASP A 555 21.53 18.83 -6.97
CA ASP A 555 22.46 18.75 -5.84
C ASP A 555 22.33 17.39 -5.11
#